data_67e12fee5f2cbd17923de4637b829fdd
#
_entry.id   67e12fee5f2cbd17923de4637b829fdd
#
_cell.length_a   1.000
_cell.length_b   1.000
_cell.length_c   1.000
_cell.angle_alpha   90.00
_cell.angle_beta   90.00
_cell.angle_gamma   90.00
#
_symmetry.space_group_name_H-M   'P 1'
#
loop_
_entity.id
_entity.type
_entity.pdbx_description
1 polymer ?
#
loop_
_entity_poly.entity_id
_entity_poly.type
_entity_poly.pdbx_seq_one_letter_code
_entity_poly.pdbx_strand_id
1 'polypeptide(L)'
;MATTFGERLSALIKGKNLTQKELATRAGVTEAAMSHYVKGDRIPRASVCARIADELETTTEYLMNGTSMGVDEEVKLAIKLIARNASQMSGEEKMQIVKALLGNE
;
A
#
# COMPACT_ATOMS: atom_id res chain seq x y z
N MET A 1 -1.22 10.33 -17.70
CA MET A 1 0.19 10.54 -17.52
C MET A 1 0.73 9.66 -16.42
N ALA A 2 1.92 9.13 -16.64
CA ALA A 2 2.55 8.30 -15.64
C ALA A 2 3.03 9.15 -14.48
N THR A 3 2.83 8.67 -13.27
CA THR A 3 3.35 9.33 -12.08
C THR A 3 4.70 8.74 -11.72
N THR A 4 5.51 9.50 -11.00
CA THR A 4 6.76 9.00 -10.48
C THR A 4 6.53 8.26 -9.16
N PHE A 5 7.53 7.52 -8.72
CA PHE A 5 7.47 6.85 -7.43
C PHE A 5 7.14 7.85 -6.32
N GLY A 6 7.84 8.99 -6.31
CA GLY A 6 7.64 9.98 -5.28
C GLY A 6 6.24 10.56 -5.28
N GLU A 7 5.69 10.79 -6.45
CA GLU A 7 4.33 11.32 -6.58
C GLU A 7 3.30 10.32 -6.06
N ARG A 8 3.46 9.05 -6.42
CA ARG A 8 2.56 8.01 -5.92
C ARG A 8 2.66 7.87 -4.41
N LEU A 9 3.87 7.90 -3.89
CA LEU A 9 4.12 7.81 -2.46
C LEU A 9 3.46 8.97 -1.72
N SER A 10 3.66 10.17 -2.23
CA SER A 10 3.08 11.37 -1.63
C SER A 10 1.56 11.30 -1.59
N ALA A 11 0.95 10.87 -2.68
CA ALA A 11 -0.51 10.76 -2.76
C ALA A 11 -1.05 9.76 -1.73
N LEU A 12 -0.35 8.64 -1.57
CA LEU A 12 -0.78 7.61 -0.62
C LEU A 12 -0.62 8.08 0.82
N ILE A 13 0.44 8.80 1.11
CA ILE A 13 0.64 9.36 2.44
C ILE A 13 -0.50 10.30 2.80
N LYS A 14 -0.85 11.18 1.86
CA LYS A 14 -1.96 12.12 2.08
C LYS A 14 -3.28 11.38 2.26
N GLY A 15 -3.50 10.36 1.47
CA GLY A 15 -4.73 9.58 1.54
C GLY A 15 -4.91 8.86 2.87
N LYS A 16 -3.82 8.57 3.56
CA LYS A 16 -3.86 7.90 4.85
C LYS A 16 -3.78 8.88 6.03
N ASN A 17 -3.70 10.17 5.75
CA ASN A 17 -3.55 11.17 6.79
C ASN A 17 -2.32 10.95 7.65
N LEU A 18 -1.25 10.45 7.04
CA LEU A 18 0.02 10.24 7.73
C LEU A 18 0.97 11.37 7.39
N THR A 19 1.94 11.59 8.26
CA THR A 19 3.06 12.46 7.93
C THR A 19 4.21 11.62 7.42
N GLN A 20 5.16 12.26 6.74
CA GLN A 20 6.37 11.56 6.31
C GLN A 20 7.12 10.97 7.51
N LYS A 21 7.14 11.71 8.61
CA LYS A 21 7.82 11.26 9.83
C LYS A 21 7.17 10.00 10.39
N GLU A 22 5.84 9.99 10.43
CA GLU A 22 5.13 8.81 10.93
C GLU A 22 5.38 7.59 10.07
N LEU A 23 5.33 7.77 8.77
CA LEU A 23 5.58 6.65 7.86
C LEU A 23 7.02 6.18 7.96
N ALA A 24 7.97 7.12 8.08
CA ALA A 24 9.37 6.76 8.23
C ALA A 24 9.59 5.89 9.46
N THR A 25 8.98 6.28 10.58
CA THR A 25 9.08 5.51 11.81
C THR A 25 8.52 4.09 11.62
N ARG A 26 7.36 4.00 10.99
CA ARG A 26 6.70 2.70 10.77
C ARG A 26 7.47 1.82 9.80
N ALA A 27 8.09 2.43 8.80
CA ALA A 27 8.88 1.69 7.81
C ALA A 27 10.30 1.39 8.27
N GLY A 28 10.71 1.95 9.40
CA GLY A 28 12.03 1.69 9.93
C GLY A 28 13.15 2.45 9.23
N VAL A 29 12.84 3.62 8.68
CA VAL A 29 13.84 4.47 8.03
C VAL A 29 13.81 5.85 8.67
N THR A 30 14.84 6.66 8.34
CA THR A 30 14.89 8.03 8.85
C THR A 30 13.90 8.92 8.10
N GLU A 31 13.53 10.02 8.76
CA GLU A 31 12.68 11.00 8.08
C GLU A 31 13.39 11.59 6.86
N ALA A 32 14.70 11.79 6.95
CA ALA A 32 15.49 12.29 5.83
C ALA A 32 15.40 11.34 4.64
N ALA A 33 15.54 10.04 4.89
CA ALA A 33 15.43 9.06 3.83
C ALA A 33 14.04 9.09 3.19
N MET A 34 13.01 9.16 4.03
CA MET A 34 11.64 9.23 3.51
C MET A 34 11.44 10.47 2.65
N SER A 35 12.00 11.59 3.08
CA SER A 35 11.92 12.83 2.31
C SER A 35 12.52 12.67 0.92
N HIS A 36 13.68 11.98 0.83
CA HIS A 36 14.30 11.72 -0.47
C HIS A 36 13.45 10.82 -1.34
N TYR A 37 12.78 9.83 -0.74
CA TYR A 37 11.88 8.96 -1.50
C TYR A 37 10.72 9.76 -2.08
N VAL A 38 10.13 10.65 -1.28
CA VAL A 38 9.00 11.46 -1.73
C VAL A 38 9.42 12.43 -2.83
N LYS A 39 10.62 13.00 -2.71
CA LYS A 39 11.14 13.90 -3.75
C LYS A 39 11.52 13.18 -5.03
N GLY A 40 11.76 11.88 -4.94
CA GLY A 40 12.18 11.10 -6.09
C GLY A 40 13.68 11.05 -6.29
N ASP A 41 14.47 11.61 -5.35
CA ASP A 41 15.92 11.58 -5.41
C ASP A 41 16.49 10.19 -5.19
N ARG A 42 15.75 9.34 -4.53
CA ARG A 42 16.23 8.03 -4.12
C ARG A 42 15.08 7.03 -4.12
N ILE A 43 15.39 5.81 -4.52
CA ILE A 43 14.42 4.71 -4.51
C ILE A 43 14.77 3.79 -3.35
N PRO A 44 13.81 3.42 -2.51
CA PRO A 44 14.10 2.51 -1.39
C PRO A 44 14.43 1.12 -1.90
N ARG A 45 15.21 0.39 -1.10
CA ARG A 45 15.48 -1.00 -1.41
C ARG A 45 14.19 -1.81 -1.28
N ALA A 46 14.21 -3.04 -1.83
CA ALA A 46 12.99 -3.85 -1.89
C ALA A 46 12.36 -4.09 -0.53
N SER A 47 13.18 -4.36 0.49
CA SER A 47 12.64 -4.62 1.83
C SER A 47 11.96 -3.40 2.42
N VAL A 48 12.51 -2.23 2.20
CA VAL A 48 11.91 -0.98 2.69
C VAL A 48 10.64 -0.67 1.91
N CYS A 49 10.68 -0.87 0.59
CA CYS A 49 9.52 -0.64 -0.25
C CYS A 49 8.35 -1.54 0.18
N ALA A 50 8.64 -2.79 0.52
CA ALA A 50 7.60 -3.70 0.98
C ALA A 50 6.96 -3.21 2.28
N ARG A 51 7.77 -2.69 3.19
CA ARG A 51 7.24 -2.16 4.46
C ARG A 51 6.40 -0.91 4.23
N ILE A 52 6.85 -0.04 3.34
CA ILE A 52 6.09 1.16 3.00
C ILE A 52 4.75 0.76 2.38
N ALA A 53 4.78 -0.19 1.46
CA ALA A 53 3.55 -0.66 0.82
C ALA A 53 2.59 -1.26 1.85
N ASP A 54 3.09 -2.03 2.80
CA ASP A 54 2.27 -2.57 3.86
C ASP A 54 1.61 -1.48 4.69
N GLU A 55 2.37 -0.48 5.08
CA GLU A 55 1.83 0.59 5.91
C GLU A 55 0.80 1.43 5.15
N LEU A 56 0.97 1.57 3.85
CA LEU A 56 0.05 2.34 3.03
C LEU A 56 -1.05 1.48 2.41
N GLU A 57 -1.05 0.20 2.71
CA GLU A 57 -2.07 -0.74 2.24
C GLU A 57 -2.14 -0.79 0.73
N THR A 58 -0.97 -0.84 0.11
CA THR A 58 -0.85 -0.96 -1.34
C THR A 58 0.15 -2.07 -1.66
N THR A 59 0.58 -2.14 -2.91
CA THR A 59 1.53 -3.15 -3.36
C THR A 59 2.83 -2.49 -3.78
N THR A 60 3.92 -3.27 -3.73
CA THR A 60 5.20 -2.79 -4.22
C THR A 60 5.15 -2.52 -5.73
N GLU A 61 4.39 -3.33 -6.46
CA GLU A 61 4.23 -3.13 -7.90
C GLU A 61 3.62 -1.76 -8.19
N TYR A 62 2.58 -1.38 -7.46
CA TYR A 62 1.99 -0.07 -7.67
C TYR A 62 2.98 1.04 -7.37
N LEU A 63 3.67 0.94 -6.23
CA LEU A 63 4.62 1.98 -5.84
C LEU A 63 5.76 2.11 -6.85
N MET A 64 6.34 0.98 -7.26
CA MET A 64 7.52 0.99 -8.09
C MET A 64 7.23 1.26 -9.55
N ASN A 65 6.16 0.70 -10.07
CA ASN A 65 5.88 0.74 -11.50
C ASN A 65 4.71 1.62 -11.88
N GLY A 66 3.89 2.00 -10.92
CA GLY A 66 2.71 2.80 -11.21
C GLY A 66 1.66 2.08 -12.03
N THR A 67 1.74 0.77 -12.05
CA THR A 67 0.80 -0.03 -12.81
C THR A 67 -0.57 0.06 -12.15
N SER A 68 -1.58 0.39 -12.93
CA SER A 68 -2.94 0.39 -12.42
C SER A 68 -3.26 -0.99 -11.88
N MET A 69 -3.89 -1.03 -10.72
CA MET A 69 -4.29 -2.30 -10.16
C MET A 69 -5.41 -2.89 -10.99
N GLY A 70 -5.18 -4.09 -11.52
CA GLY A 70 -6.23 -4.83 -12.16
C GLY A 70 -7.09 -5.48 -11.10
N VAL A 71 -8.08 -6.24 -11.58
CA VAL A 71 -8.98 -6.94 -10.66
C VAL A 71 -8.20 -7.84 -9.71
N ASP A 72 -7.19 -8.54 -10.23
CA ASP A 72 -6.41 -9.46 -9.40
C ASP A 72 -5.67 -8.73 -8.30
N GLU A 73 -5.10 -7.58 -8.60
CA GLU A 73 -4.39 -6.80 -7.59
C GLU A 73 -5.34 -6.24 -6.56
N GLU A 74 -6.52 -5.82 -6.99
CA GLU A 74 -7.53 -5.32 -6.07
C GLU A 74 -7.97 -6.43 -5.13
N VAL A 75 -8.16 -7.62 -5.64
CA VAL A 75 -8.55 -8.76 -4.83
C VAL A 75 -7.44 -9.11 -3.84
N LYS A 76 -6.19 -9.11 -4.28
CA LYS A 76 -5.08 -9.40 -3.39
C LYS A 76 -4.99 -8.39 -2.25
N LEU A 77 -5.18 -7.12 -2.57
CA LEU A 77 -5.15 -6.08 -1.54
C LEU A 77 -6.30 -6.26 -0.56
N ALA A 78 -7.49 -6.56 -1.06
CA ALA A 78 -8.64 -6.78 -0.20
C ALA A 78 -8.44 -7.97 0.72
N ILE A 79 -7.87 -9.04 0.20
CA ILE A 79 -7.57 -10.22 1.01
C ILE A 79 -6.57 -9.87 2.12
N LYS A 80 -5.56 -9.06 1.77
CA LYS A 80 -4.58 -8.62 2.76
C LYS A 80 -5.24 -7.83 3.89
N LEU A 81 -6.15 -6.92 3.54
CA LEU A 81 -6.86 -6.14 4.55
C LEU A 81 -7.76 -7.00 5.42
N ILE A 82 -8.42 -7.97 4.81
CA ILE A 82 -9.25 -8.91 5.56
C ILE A 82 -8.38 -9.69 6.55
N ALA A 83 -7.21 -10.15 6.10
CA ALA A 83 -6.33 -10.89 6.98
C ALA A 83 -5.87 -10.06 8.18
N ARG A 84 -5.64 -8.77 7.96
CA ARG A 84 -5.24 -7.88 9.06
C ARG A 84 -6.34 -7.76 10.11
N ASN A 85 -7.58 -7.86 9.70
CA ASN A 85 -8.72 -7.70 10.59
C ASN A 85 -9.41 -9.04 10.89
N ALA A 86 -8.70 -10.14 10.65
CA ALA A 86 -9.30 -11.47 10.73
C ALA A 86 -9.89 -11.76 12.10
N SER A 87 -9.27 -11.26 13.17
CA SER A 87 -9.76 -11.52 14.51
C SER A 87 -11.10 -10.83 14.79
N GLN A 88 -11.46 -9.86 13.96
CA GLN A 88 -12.68 -9.07 14.17
C GLN A 88 -13.81 -9.47 13.21
N MET A 89 -13.56 -10.45 12.36
CA MET A 89 -14.54 -10.84 11.34
C MET A 89 -14.85 -12.31 11.44
N SER A 90 -16.11 -12.64 11.25
CA SER A 90 -16.49 -14.04 11.14
C SER A 90 -16.06 -14.60 9.80
N GLY A 91 -16.01 -15.93 9.70
CA GLY A 91 -15.69 -16.58 8.44
C GLY A 91 -16.70 -16.25 7.36
N GLU A 92 -17.96 -16.14 7.76
CA GLU A 92 -19.04 -15.82 6.83
C GLU A 92 -18.85 -14.41 6.26
N GLU A 93 -18.51 -13.46 7.11
CA GLU A 93 -18.26 -12.08 6.66
C GLU A 93 -17.12 -12.02 5.68
N LYS A 94 -16.03 -12.75 5.98
CA LYS A 94 -14.88 -12.80 5.08
C LYS A 94 -15.26 -13.36 3.72
N MET A 95 -16.06 -14.42 3.71
CA MET A 95 -16.48 -15.04 2.46
C MET A 95 -17.36 -14.13 1.64
N GLN A 96 -18.25 -13.39 2.29
CA GLN A 96 -19.11 -12.47 1.58
C GLN A 96 -18.33 -11.37 0.89
N ILE A 97 -17.31 -10.84 1.57
CA ILE A 97 -16.47 -9.82 0.99
C ILE A 97 -15.70 -10.36 -0.20
N VAL A 98 -15.13 -11.56 -0.06
CA VAL A 98 -14.38 -12.17 -1.15
C VAL A 98 -15.29 -12.41 -2.35
N LYS A 99 -16.50 -12.91 -2.13
CA LYS A 99 -17.44 -13.14 -3.22
C LYS A 99 -17.81 -11.85 -3.94
N ALA A 100 -18.05 -10.80 -3.18
CA ALA A 100 -18.40 -9.51 -3.76
C ALA A 100 -17.25 -8.98 -4.62
N LEU A 101 -16.03 -9.14 -4.16
CA LEU A 101 -14.86 -8.66 -4.89
C LEU A 101 -14.60 -9.47 -6.15
N LEU A 102 -14.91 -10.75 -6.12
CA LEU A 102 -14.75 -11.59 -7.29
C LEU A 102 -15.86 -11.42 -8.31
N GLY A 103 -16.88 -10.66 -7.95
CA GLY A 103 -17.94 -10.32 -8.87
C GLY A 103 -18.90 -11.41 -9.13
N ASN A 104 -19.11 -12.19 -8.33
CA ASN A 104 -19.79 -13.10 -8.57
C ASN A 104 -20.89 -13.36 -8.76
N GLU A 105 -21.12 -13.71 -9.23
CA GLU A 105 -22.20 -14.09 -9.52
C GLU A 105 -22.60 -15.06 -8.97
#